data_82ee2b304fbaeb110f1d7badbfd8747c
#
_entry.id   82ee2b304fbaeb110f1d7badbfd8747c
#
_cell.length_a   1.000
_cell.length_b   1.000
_cell.length_c   1.000
_cell.angle_alpha   90.00
_cell.angle_beta   90.00
_cell.angle_gamma   90.00
#
_symmetry.space_group_name_H-M   'P 1'
#
loop_
_entity.id
_entity.type
_entity.pdbx_description
1 polymer ?
#
loop_
_entity_poly.entity_id
_entity_poly.type
_entity_poly.pdbx_seq_one_letter_code
_entity_poly.pdbx_strand_id
1 'polypeptide(L)'
;MPYAFSLSRAARESYRVMRRTPGQALSTFARLSKLTCGVALAVFACAAFAAGPPAVTSEAAFSVDASSVAAPDAAGGVDPRRAFALRDVFARHVPRRLNVPASEQRAYAARLQTALHEHELGELSGEYVVMVDRNANVQALLIYFRAAPADAWQMIGASPVSTGRPGEYDHFVTPLGVFEHTPSNMDFRSEGTENENHIRGYGKRDMRIFDLGWAQAERGWGKGGISQMRFQMHATDPDRLEPLLGVRHSKGCVRIPASLNTFLDHYGILDAEYEALVDSGKSLWVLKSDRQIMPWAGRYIVVVDSARKARPAWAPAPDARTRAKVPAGADTAD
;
A
#
# COMPACT_ATOMS: atom_id res chain seq x y z
N MET A 1 -14.32 14.81 -39.55
CA MET A 1 -14.30 16.24 -39.17
C MET A 1 -13.64 16.34 -37.78
N PRO A 2 -12.46 16.98 -37.62
CA PRO A 2 -11.80 17.10 -36.34
C PRO A 2 -12.27 18.37 -35.64
N TYR A 3 -12.73 18.22 -34.40
CA TYR A 3 -12.99 19.37 -33.50
C TYR A 3 -11.70 19.79 -32.83
N ALA A 4 -11.20 20.95 -33.18
CA ALA A 4 -10.12 21.63 -32.50
C ALA A 4 -10.68 22.36 -31.26
N PHE A 5 -10.22 22.03 -30.06
CA PHE A 5 -10.49 22.79 -28.85
C PHE A 5 -9.43 23.90 -28.69
N SER A 6 -9.90 25.14 -28.80
CA SER A 6 -9.14 26.36 -28.54
C SER A 6 -9.00 26.57 -27.02
N LEU A 7 -7.79 26.55 -26.50
CA LEU A 7 -7.49 26.93 -25.12
C LEU A 7 -7.48 28.46 -24.98
N SER A 8 -8.27 28.98 -24.06
CA SER A 8 -8.44 30.40 -23.78
C SER A 8 -7.17 31.04 -23.17
N ARG A 9 -7.01 32.31 -23.44
CA ARG A 9 -5.85 33.17 -23.14
C ARG A 9 -5.52 33.34 -21.63
N ALA A 10 -6.39 32.88 -20.74
CA ALA A 10 -6.24 33.01 -19.29
C ALA A 10 -5.24 32.02 -18.62
N ALA A 11 -4.82 30.97 -19.33
CA ALA A 11 -3.91 29.95 -18.79
C ALA A 11 -2.40 30.27 -18.96
N ARG A 12 -2.04 31.40 -19.56
CA ARG A 12 -0.64 31.76 -19.87
C ARG A 12 -0.01 32.80 -18.92
N GLU A 13 -0.73 33.39 -18.01
CA GLU A 13 -0.19 34.46 -17.14
C GLU A 13 0.23 33.99 -15.73
N SER A 14 -0.13 32.80 -15.29
CA SER A 14 0.21 32.33 -13.95
C SER A 14 1.61 31.71 -13.78
N TYR A 15 2.42 31.63 -14.84
CA TYR A 15 3.74 30.97 -14.81
C TYR A 15 4.93 31.92 -14.71
N ARG A 16 4.74 33.22 -14.46
CA ARG A 16 5.82 34.21 -14.53
C ARG A 16 6.21 34.94 -13.23
N VAL A 17 5.73 34.49 -12.08
CA VAL A 17 6.12 35.11 -10.80
C VAL A 17 6.56 34.04 -9.82
N MET A 18 7.78 33.60 -9.91
CA MET A 18 8.63 33.08 -8.81
C MET A 18 10.04 32.76 -9.31
N ARG A 19 10.79 33.79 -9.65
CA ARG A 19 12.26 33.73 -9.59
C ARG A 19 12.71 35.04 -8.90
N ARG A 20 13.06 34.93 -7.63
CA ARG A 20 13.97 35.89 -6.98
C ARG A 20 14.99 35.13 -6.15
N THR A 21 16.22 35.39 -6.49
CA THR A 21 17.50 34.92 -5.96
C THR A 21 17.79 35.46 -4.54
N PRO A 22 18.71 34.82 -3.78
CA PRO A 22 19.00 35.14 -2.39
C PRO A 22 20.03 36.27 -2.26
N GLY A 23 19.81 37.14 -1.32
CA GLY A 23 20.74 38.17 -0.89
C GLY A 23 21.24 37.93 0.52
N GLN A 24 22.53 38.03 0.67
CA GLN A 24 23.37 37.86 1.86
C GLN A 24 23.01 38.82 2.99
N ALA A 25 23.21 38.41 4.26
CA ALA A 25 23.70 39.27 5.34
C ALA A 25 24.44 38.46 6.40
N LEU A 26 25.73 38.75 6.54
CA LEU A 26 26.61 38.42 7.64
C LEU A 26 26.36 39.31 8.85
N SER A 27 26.53 38.81 10.07
CA SER A 27 27.27 39.45 11.17
C SER A 27 27.20 38.50 12.41
N THR A 28 28.29 37.89 12.75
CA THR A 28 29.24 38.18 13.83
C THR A 28 28.62 38.41 15.21
N PHE A 29 28.85 37.47 16.14
CA PHE A 29 29.44 37.82 17.46
C PHE A 29 30.04 36.58 18.14
N ALA A 30 31.34 36.65 18.40
CA ALA A 30 32.15 35.74 19.23
C ALA A 30 32.17 36.22 20.68
N ARG A 31 32.36 35.29 21.64
CA ARG A 31 33.19 35.30 22.85
C ARG A 31 32.91 34.07 23.69
N LEU A 32 33.84 33.19 23.76
CA LEU A 32 34.86 32.89 24.76
C LEU A 32 34.36 32.83 26.24
N SER A 33 34.46 31.63 26.83
CA SER A 33 35.04 31.45 28.15
C SER A 33 35.55 30.02 28.35
N LYS A 34 36.82 29.90 28.62
CA LYS A 34 37.54 28.73 29.13
C LYS A 34 37.33 28.62 30.64
N LEU A 35 37.17 27.42 31.18
CA LEU A 35 37.73 27.05 32.48
C LEU A 35 38.10 25.57 32.52
N THR A 36 39.30 25.34 32.93
CA THR A 36 40.06 24.10 33.11
C THR A 36 39.91 23.54 34.53
N CYS A 37 40.33 22.29 34.67
CA CYS A 37 40.73 21.49 35.86
C CYS A 37 39.67 20.47 36.32
N GLY A 38 40.01 19.21 36.44
CA GLY A 38 40.97 18.52 37.20
C GLY A 38 40.84 17.00 37.05
N VAL A 39 41.98 16.35 37.05
CA VAL A 39 42.23 14.93 36.99
C VAL A 39 41.85 14.24 38.32
N ALA A 40 41.21 13.06 38.27
CA ALA A 40 41.37 12.01 39.26
C ALA A 40 41.13 10.64 38.62
N LEU A 41 42.24 9.88 38.54
CA LEU A 41 42.24 8.45 38.22
C LEU A 41 41.73 7.67 39.46
N ALA A 42 40.80 6.77 39.28
CA ALA A 42 40.60 5.64 40.17
C ALA A 42 40.25 4.40 39.32
N VAL A 43 41.20 3.50 39.25
CA VAL A 43 41.07 2.15 38.72
C VAL A 43 40.37 1.29 39.76
N PHE A 44 39.23 0.72 39.48
CA PHE A 44 38.70 -0.46 40.15
C PHE A 44 38.17 -1.42 39.12
N ALA A 45 38.89 -2.53 38.97
CA ALA A 45 38.44 -3.70 38.24
C ALA A 45 37.40 -4.45 39.10
N CYS A 46 36.19 -4.63 38.60
CA CYS A 46 35.30 -5.69 39.04
C CYS A 46 34.62 -6.27 37.83
N ALA A 47 35.02 -7.47 37.45
CA ALA A 47 34.37 -8.32 36.52
C ALA A 47 33.03 -8.76 37.12
N ALA A 48 31.90 -8.31 36.51
CA ALA A 48 30.60 -8.90 36.73
C ALA A 48 30.05 -9.29 35.34
N PHE A 49 30.00 -10.58 35.12
CA PHE A 49 29.23 -11.17 34.00
C PHE A 49 27.78 -10.80 34.19
N ALA A 50 27.30 -9.85 33.40
CA ALA A 50 25.89 -9.65 33.21
C ALA A 50 25.51 -10.32 31.85
N ALA A 51 24.85 -11.46 31.95
CA ALA A 51 24.18 -12.06 30.80
C ALA A 51 23.09 -11.08 30.33
N GLY A 52 23.32 -10.43 29.21
CA GLY A 52 22.30 -9.64 28.53
C GLY A 52 21.15 -10.55 28.03
N PRO A 53 19.90 -10.04 27.97
CA PRO A 53 18.82 -10.81 27.43
C PRO A 53 19.13 -11.18 25.97
N PRO A 54 18.70 -12.36 25.48
CA PRO A 54 18.94 -12.75 24.11
C PRO A 54 18.31 -11.72 23.19
N ALA A 55 19.10 -11.22 22.26
CA ALA A 55 18.60 -10.43 21.14
C ALA A 55 17.58 -11.28 20.39
N VAL A 56 16.33 -10.87 20.41
CA VAL A 56 15.28 -11.45 19.58
C VAL A 56 15.57 -11.01 18.14
N THR A 57 16.43 -11.75 17.48
CA THR A 57 16.58 -11.71 16.02
C THR A 57 15.37 -12.41 15.42
N SER A 58 14.28 -11.71 15.31
CA SER A 58 13.15 -12.15 14.47
C SER A 58 13.24 -11.46 13.10
N GLU A 59 14.31 -11.73 12.38
CA GLU A 59 14.24 -11.83 10.94
C GLU A 59 13.95 -13.30 10.64
N ALA A 60 12.67 -13.66 10.65
CA ALA A 60 12.23 -14.86 9.95
C ALA A 60 12.52 -14.60 8.48
N ALA A 61 13.68 -15.04 8.02
CA ALA A 61 14.02 -15.09 6.63
C ALA A 61 12.85 -15.76 5.88
N PHE A 62 12.31 -15.06 4.88
CA PHE A 62 11.32 -15.58 3.94
C PHE A 62 11.97 -16.63 3.04
N SER A 63 12.45 -17.72 3.61
CA SER A 63 12.92 -18.89 2.87
C SER A 63 11.80 -19.90 2.72
N VAL A 64 10.80 -19.57 1.91
CA VAL A 64 9.87 -20.57 1.40
C VAL A 64 10.00 -20.56 -0.11
N ASP A 65 10.30 -21.72 -0.59
CA ASP A 65 10.55 -22.10 -1.96
C ASP A 65 9.39 -21.71 -2.91
N ALA A 66 9.28 -20.40 -3.20
CA ALA A 66 8.43 -19.93 -4.29
C ALA A 66 9.09 -20.20 -5.66
N SER A 67 10.36 -20.65 -5.67
CA SER A 67 11.04 -21.16 -6.86
C SER A 67 10.21 -22.28 -7.52
N SER A 68 9.44 -23.04 -6.74
CA SER A 68 8.52 -24.07 -7.25
C SER A 68 7.31 -23.45 -7.99
N VAL A 69 6.90 -22.24 -7.67
CA VAL A 69 5.75 -21.57 -8.30
C VAL A 69 6.11 -21.06 -9.69
N ALA A 70 7.31 -20.50 -9.86
CA ALA A 70 7.76 -19.85 -11.09
C ALA A 70 8.66 -20.75 -11.98
N ALA A 71 8.95 -22.00 -11.58
CA ALA A 71 9.81 -22.86 -12.37
C ALA A 71 9.19 -23.17 -13.75
N PRO A 72 9.93 -23.04 -14.88
CA PRO A 72 9.44 -23.38 -16.20
C PRO A 72 9.15 -24.89 -16.30
N ASP A 73 8.21 -25.24 -17.16
CA ASP A 73 7.95 -26.63 -17.55
C ASP A 73 9.02 -27.15 -18.54
N ALA A 74 8.91 -28.42 -18.93
CA ALA A 74 9.85 -29.05 -19.86
C ALA A 74 9.90 -28.39 -21.26
N ALA A 75 8.92 -27.55 -21.62
CA ALA A 75 8.84 -26.78 -22.85
C ALA A 75 9.34 -25.32 -22.68
N GLY A 76 9.79 -24.95 -21.46
CA GLY A 76 10.23 -23.59 -21.15
C GLY A 76 9.09 -22.60 -20.86
N GLY A 77 7.84 -23.09 -20.88
CA GLY A 77 6.65 -22.31 -20.49
C GLY A 77 6.35 -22.44 -19.00
N VAL A 78 5.61 -21.53 -18.46
CA VAL A 78 5.10 -21.60 -17.09
C VAL A 78 3.59 -21.75 -17.14
N ASP A 79 3.08 -22.93 -16.69
CA ASP A 79 1.62 -23.15 -16.63
C ASP A 79 0.95 -22.12 -15.72
N PRO A 80 0.04 -21.28 -16.27
CA PRO A 80 -0.63 -20.25 -15.47
C PRO A 80 -1.39 -20.78 -14.25
N ARG A 81 -1.79 -22.09 -14.26
CA ARG A 81 -2.45 -22.71 -13.10
C ARG A 81 -1.57 -22.76 -11.86
N ARG A 82 -0.25 -22.74 -12.04
CA ARG A 82 0.71 -22.69 -10.93
C ARG A 82 0.61 -21.39 -10.12
N ALA A 83 0.04 -20.33 -10.68
CA ALA A 83 -0.27 -19.09 -9.96
C ALA A 83 -1.13 -19.33 -8.72
N PHE A 84 -1.95 -20.39 -8.71
CA PHE A 84 -2.79 -20.72 -7.55
C PHE A 84 -2.00 -21.25 -6.34
N ALA A 85 -0.76 -21.71 -6.50
CA ALA A 85 0.09 -22.06 -5.38
C ALA A 85 0.41 -20.87 -4.46
N LEU A 86 0.25 -19.66 -4.97
CA LEU A 86 0.38 -18.43 -4.16
C LEU A 86 -0.63 -18.34 -3.00
N ARG A 87 -1.73 -19.11 -3.03
CA ARG A 87 -2.68 -19.23 -1.90
C ARG A 87 -2.01 -19.72 -0.63
N ASP A 88 -1.19 -20.77 -0.75
CA ASP A 88 -0.50 -21.36 0.39
C ASP A 88 0.58 -20.42 0.91
N VAL A 89 1.25 -19.72 0.01
CA VAL A 89 2.22 -18.68 0.35
C VAL A 89 1.52 -17.53 1.08
N PHE A 90 0.42 -17.01 0.55
CA PHE A 90 -0.39 -15.99 1.19
C PHE A 90 -0.85 -16.42 2.59
N ALA A 91 -1.34 -17.64 2.74
CA ALA A 91 -1.82 -18.16 4.02
C ALA A 91 -0.71 -18.22 5.08
N ARG A 92 0.55 -18.45 4.69
CA ARG A 92 1.71 -18.47 5.60
C ARG A 92 2.20 -17.06 5.95
N HIS A 93 2.21 -16.15 4.99
CA HIS A 93 2.87 -14.84 5.14
C HIS A 93 1.94 -13.70 5.56
N VAL A 94 0.62 -13.86 5.39
CA VAL A 94 -0.36 -12.83 5.76
C VAL A 94 -1.22 -13.32 6.94
N PRO A 95 -0.80 -13.10 8.19
CA PRO A 95 -1.54 -13.57 9.37
C PRO A 95 -2.91 -12.85 9.51
N ARG A 96 -3.01 -11.59 9.12
CA ARG A 96 -4.29 -10.84 9.10
C ARG A 96 -5.06 -11.10 7.81
N ARG A 97 -5.57 -12.29 7.65
CA ARG A 97 -6.39 -12.69 6.51
C ARG A 97 -7.85 -12.88 6.88
N LEU A 98 -8.72 -12.77 5.89
CA LEU A 98 -10.16 -12.97 6.00
C LEU A 98 -10.54 -14.35 5.47
N ASN A 99 -11.39 -15.07 6.20
CA ASN A 99 -11.94 -16.35 5.78
C ASN A 99 -13.23 -16.11 4.97
N VAL A 100 -13.06 -15.72 3.71
CA VAL A 100 -14.18 -15.41 2.81
C VAL A 100 -14.86 -16.71 2.36
N PRO A 101 -16.17 -16.91 2.60
CA PRO A 101 -16.90 -18.10 2.14
C PRO A 101 -16.87 -18.25 0.62
N ALA A 102 -16.91 -19.48 0.11
CA ALA A 102 -16.82 -19.77 -1.34
C ALA A 102 -17.92 -19.06 -2.16
N SER A 103 -19.13 -18.93 -1.61
CA SER A 103 -20.22 -18.17 -2.24
C SER A 103 -19.87 -16.69 -2.39
N GLU A 104 -19.25 -16.09 -1.38
CA GLU A 104 -18.80 -14.70 -1.40
C GLU A 104 -17.61 -14.51 -2.36
N GLN A 105 -16.66 -15.47 -2.38
CA GLN A 105 -15.56 -15.44 -3.35
C GLN A 105 -16.09 -15.37 -4.78
N ARG A 106 -17.10 -16.17 -5.12
CA ARG A 106 -17.75 -16.14 -6.46
C ARG A 106 -18.49 -14.83 -6.70
N ALA A 107 -19.21 -14.31 -5.71
CA ALA A 107 -19.91 -13.03 -5.83
C ALA A 107 -18.95 -11.86 -6.09
N TYR A 108 -17.79 -11.85 -5.41
CA TYR A 108 -16.74 -10.84 -5.65
C TYR A 108 -16.02 -11.07 -6.99
N ALA A 109 -15.82 -12.32 -7.41
CA ALA A 109 -15.31 -12.64 -8.75
C ALA A 109 -16.21 -12.06 -9.86
N ALA A 110 -17.54 -12.20 -9.71
CA ALA A 110 -18.48 -11.60 -10.63
C ALA A 110 -18.44 -10.06 -10.63
N ARG A 111 -18.30 -9.42 -9.46
CA ARG A 111 -18.12 -7.96 -9.34
C ARG A 111 -16.84 -7.50 -10.02
N LEU A 112 -15.73 -8.23 -9.82
CA LEU A 112 -14.47 -7.98 -10.49
C LEU A 112 -14.64 -8.03 -12.01
N GLN A 113 -15.25 -9.09 -12.52
CA GLN A 113 -15.50 -9.25 -13.96
C GLN A 113 -16.34 -8.10 -14.53
N THR A 114 -17.40 -7.69 -13.81
CA THR A 114 -18.22 -6.53 -14.23
C THR A 114 -17.40 -5.25 -14.29
N ALA A 115 -16.64 -4.94 -13.23
CA ALA A 115 -15.82 -3.73 -13.18
C ALA A 115 -14.74 -3.71 -14.28
N LEU A 116 -14.09 -4.85 -14.54
CA LEU A 116 -13.12 -4.96 -15.63
C LEU A 116 -13.78 -4.81 -17.00
N HIS A 117 -14.94 -5.40 -17.20
CA HIS A 117 -15.68 -5.28 -18.46
C HIS A 117 -16.11 -3.82 -18.76
N GLU A 118 -16.54 -3.08 -17.74
CA GLU A 118 -16.89 -1.65 -17.86
C GLU A 118 -15.69 -0.77 -18.26
N HIS A 119 -14.47 -1.27 -18.07
CA HIS A 119 -13.20 -0.62 -18.45
C HIS A 119 -12.50 -1.29 -19.65
N GLU A 120 -13.22 -2.06 -20.46
CA GLU A 120 -12.69 -2.74 -21.66
C GLU A 120 -11.61 -3.81 -21.36
N LEU A 121 -11.54 -4.26 -20.11
CA LEU A 121 -10.59 -5.28 -19.62
C LEU A 121 -11.27 -6.64 -19.37
N GLY A 122 -12.43 -6.89 -19.99
CA GLY A 122 -13.22 -8.09 -19.80
C GLY A 122 -12.47 -9.40 -20.10
N GLU A 123 -11.49 -9.38 -21.01
CA GLU A 123 -10.68 -10.53 -21.40
C GLU A 123 -9.36 -10.66 -20.61
N LEU A 124 -9.11 -9.78 -19.64
CA LEU A 124 -7.90 -9.80 -18.82
C LEU A 124 -7.70 -11.16 -18.15
N SER A 125 -6.54 -11.78 -18.31
CA SER A 125 -6.18 -13.09 -17.73
C SER A 125 -4.67 -13.26 -17.67
N GLY A 126 -4.19 -14.27 -16.95
CA GLY A 126 -2.76 -14.56 -16.83
C GLY A 126 -2.01 -13.60 -15.90
N GLU A 127 -2.71 -12.74 -15.18
CA GLU A 127 -2.12 -11.84 -14.18
C GLU A 127 -2.98 -11.74 -12.92
N TYR A 128 -2.35 -11.40 -11.79
CA TYR A 128 -3.05 -11.12 -10.54
C TYR A 128 -3.78 -9.79 -10.62
N VAL A 129 -4.97 -9.72 -10.04
CA VAL A 129 -5.72 -8.48 -9.86
C VAL A 129 -6.03 -8.28 -8.38
N VAL A 130 -5.73 -7.10 -7.89
CA VAL A 130 -6.09 -6.68 -6.54
C VAL A 130 -7.43 -5.97 -6.57
N MET A 131 -8.39 -6.41 -5.77
CA MET A 131 -9.69 -5.75 -5.65
C MET A 131 -9.90 -5.28 -4.22
N VAL A 132 -10.41 -4.04 -4.06
CA VAL A 132 -10.73 -3.44 -2.76
C VAL A 132 -12.23 -3.15 -2.69
N ASP A 133 -12.92 -3.67 -1.70
CA ASP A 133 -14.27 -3.24 -1.36
C ASP A 133 -14.25 -2.15 -0.29
N ARG A 134 -14.53 -0.90 -0.70
CA ARG A 134 -14.56 0.27 0.20
C ARG A 134 -15.82 0.38 1.05
N ASN A 135 -16.78 -0.55 0.91
CA ASN A 135 -18.03 -0.51 1.66
C ASN A 135 -17.76 -0.48 3.17
N ALA A 136 -18.44 0.41 3.91
CA ALA A 136 -18.24 0.59 5.35
C ALA A 136 -18.49 -0.70 6.16
N ASN A 137 -19.31 -1.61 5.62
CA ASN A 137 -19.62 -2.91 6.22
C ASN A 137 -18.68 -4.04 5.74
N VAL A 138 -17.67 -3.76 4.92
CA VAL A 138 -16.74 -4.78 4.39
C VAL A 138 -15.30 -4.40 4.70
N GLN A 139 -14.74 -3.40 4.02
CA GLN A 139 -13.35 -2.96 4.18
C GLN A 139 -12.37 -4.12 4.00
N ALA A 140 -12.34 -4.68 2.80
CA ALA A 140 -11.53 -5.84 2.46
C ALA A 140 -10.76 -5.62 1.14
N LEU A 141 -9.53 -6.16 1.10
CA LEU A 141 -8.77 -6.36 -0.12
C LEU A 141 -8.81 -7.86 -0.44
N LEU A 142 -9.02 -8.17 -1.72
CA LEU A 142 -9.04 -9.53 -2.25
C LEU A 142 -8.08 -9.60 -3.44
N ILE A 143 -7.29 -10.66 -3.54
CA ILE A 143 -6.41 -10.92 -4.68
C ILE A 143 -7.05 -12.03 -5.49
N TYR A 144 -7.18 -11.80 -6.80
CA TYR A 144 -7.76 -12.75 -7.75
C TYR A 144 -6.79 -13.10 -8.86
N PHE A 145 -6.98 -14.28 -9.43
CA PHE A 145 -6.29 -14.75 -10.63
C PHE A 145 -7.24 -15.59 -11.49
N ARG A 146 -7.10 -15.51 -12.82
CA ARG A 146 -7.63 -16.50 -13.77
C ARG A 146 -6.58 -16.77 -14.85
N ALA A 147 -6.49 -18.03 -15.28
CA ALA A 147 -5.45 -18.48 -16.20
C ALA A 147 -5.76 -18.08 -17.65
N ALA A 148 -7.04 -18.14 -18.05
CA ALA A 148 -7.50 -17.80 -19.40
C ALA A 148 -8.82 -16.99 -19.34
N PRO A 149 -9.19 -16.25 -20.39
CA PRO A 149 -10.42 -15.44 -20.40
C PRO A 149 -11.70 -16.25 -20.16
N ALA A 150 -11.72 -17.52 -20.60
CA ALA A 150 -12.86 -18.40 -20.40
C ALA A 150 -12.97 -18.96 -18.97
N ASP A 151 -11.90 -18.82 -18.16
CA ASP A 151 -11.90 -19.33 -16.80
C ASP A 151 -12.59 -18.35 -15.84
N ALA A 152 -13.12 -18.90 -14.75
CA ALA A 152 -13.63 -18.09 -13.64
C ALA A 152 -12.47 -17.48 -12.83
N TRP A 153 -12.63 -16.24 -12.38
CA TRP A 153 -11.74 -15.63 -11.40
C TRP A 153 -11.76 -16.43 -10.10
N GLN A 154 -10.57 -16.76 -9.61
CA GLN A 154 -10.40 -17.50 -8.37
C GLN A 154 -9.59 -16.67 -7.36
N MET A 155 -10.04 -16.63 -6.11
CA MET A 155 -9.40 -15.87 -5.05
C MET A 155 -8.10 -16.54 -4.61
N ILE A 156 -7.03 -15.76 -4.51
CA ILE A 156 -5.75 -16.14 -3.91
C ILE A 156 -5.79 -15.92 -2.41
N GLY A 157 -6.28 -14.76 -1.96
CA GLY A 157 -6.38 -14.43 -0.56
C GLY A 157 -7.17 -13.15 -0.33
N ALA A 158 -7.48 -12.87 0.94
CA ALA A 158 -8.16 -11.66 1.35
C ALA A 158 -7.65 -11.17 2.70
N SER A 159 -7.65 -9.85 2.90
CA SER A 159 -7.16 -9.17 4.10
C SER A 159 -8.01 -7.96 4.44
N PRO A 160 -8.19 -7.59 5.73
CA PRO A 160 -8.88 -6.36 6.08
C PRO A 160 -8.06 -5.14 5.65
N VAL A 161 -8.76 -4.07 5.29
CA VAL A 161 -8.18 -2.76 4.95
C VAL A 161 -8.87 -1.65 5.70
N SER A 162 -8.35 -0.42 5.56
CA SER A 162 -9.08 0.80 5.88
C SER A 162 -9.04 1.73 4.69
N THR A 163 -10.20 2.25 4.31
CA THR A 163 -10.38 3.23 3.24
C THR A 163 -10.81 4.58 3.79
N GLY A 164 -11.02 5.56 2.91
CA GLY A 164 -11.36 6.92 3.28
C GLY A 164 -12.55 7.05 4.21
N ARG A 165 -12.37 7.77 5.32
CA ARG A 165 -13.41 8.11 6.29
C ARG A 165 -13.91 9.53 6.06
N PRO A 166 -15.10 9.74 5.47
CA PRO A 166 -15.65 11.07 5.31
C PRO A 166 -16.02 11.68 6.67
N GLY A 167 -16.12 13.01 6.74
CA GLY A 167 -16.56 13.75 7.92
C GLY A 167 -15.57 14.78 8.44
N GLU A 168 -14.29 14.74 8.03
CA GLU A 168 -13.27 15.69 8.43
C GLU A 168 -12.64 16.37 7.21
N TYR A 169 -12.01 17.53 7.42
CA TYR A 169 -11.33 18.27 6.35
C TYR A 169 -10.21 17.43 5.75
N ASP A 170 -10.06 17.49 4.43
CA ASP A 170 -9.07 16.75 3.64
C ASP A 170 -9.25 15.21 3.65
N HIS A 171 -10.44 14.73 4.06
CA HIS A 171 -10.78 13.32 4.01
C HIS A 171 -11.67 13.01 2.81
N PHE A 172 -11.14 12.26 1.86
CA PHE A 172 -11.85 11.79 0.68
C PHE A 172 -12.53 10.44 0.93
N VAL A 173 -13.60 10.19 0.22
CA VAL A 173 -14.08 8.81 0.02
C VAL A 173 -13.19 8.17 -1.02
N THR A 174 -12.57 7.02 -0.71
CA THR A 174 -11.69 6.31 -1.64
C THR A 174 -12.37 6.16 -3.02
N PRO A 175 -11.72 6.55 -4.13
CA PRO A 175 -12.36 6.56 -5.45
C PRO A 175 -12.72 5.15 -5.91
N LEU A 176 -13.80 5.04 -6.69
CA LEU A 176 -14.18 3.80 -7.39
C LEU A 176 -13.51 3.78 -8.76
N GLY A 177 -13.26 2.58 -9.29
CA GLY A 177 -12.75 2.39 -10.63
C GLY A 177 -11.66 1.34 -10.74
N VAL A 178 -11.05 1.27 -11.90
CA VAL A 178 -9.88 0.45 -12.21
C VAL A 178 -8.67 1.37 -12.30
N PHE A 179 -7.66 1.10 -11.52
CA PHE A 179 -6.43 1.90 -11.43
C PHE A 179 -5.25 1.05 -11.87
N GLU A 180 -4.47 1.59 -12.78
CA GLU A 180 -3.26 0.93 -13.25
C GLU A 180 -2.06 1.34 -12.40
N HIS A 181 -1.31 0.36 -11.92
CA HIS A 181 -0.08 0.55 -11.16
C HIS A 181 1.11 0.53 -12.13
N THR A 182 1.69 1.70 -12.36
CA THR A 182 2.72 1.88 -13.39
C THR A 182 3.84 2.79 -12.90
N PRO A 183 5.09 2.59 -13.40
CA PRO A 183 6.23 3.43 -13.06
C PRO A 183 6.10 4.91 -13.48
N SER A 184 5.10 5.28 -14.29
CA SER A 184 4.80 6.70 -14.55
C SER A 184 4.33 7.45 -13.30
N ASN A 185 3.81 6.71 -12.33
CA ASN A 185 3.62 7.14 -10.94
C ASN A 185 4.55 6.31 -10.07
N MET A 186 5.83 6.67 -10.06
CA MET A 186 6.85 5.88 -9.38
C MET A 186 6.52 5.71 -7.90
N ASP A 187 6.51 4.46 -7.47
CA ASP A 187 6.41 4.11 -6.06
C ASP A 187 7.58 4.68 -5.24
N PHE A 188 7.39 4.73 -3.96
CA PHE A 188 8.44 5.11 -3.03
C PHE A 188 8.40 4.25 -1.76
N ARG A 189 9.39 4.46 -0.89
CA ARG A 189 9.51 3.70 0.35
C ARG A 189 9.28 4.60 1.55
N SER A 190 8.55 4.09 2.53
CA SER A 190 8.28 4.79 3.78
C SER A 190 9.58 5.12 4.52
N GLU A 191 9.70 6.32 5.02
CA GLU A 191 10.78 6.72 5.93
C GLU A 191 10.59 6.14 7.35
N GLY A 192 9.37 5.70 7.68
CA GLY A 192 9.00 5.19 9.00
C GLY A 192 8.98 6.27 10.09
N THR A 193 8.83 7.53 9.68
CA THR A 193 8.70 8.66 10.62
C THR A 193 7.39 8.60 11.40
N GLU A 194 7.42 9.09 12.63
CA GLU A 194 6.26 9.18 13.51
C GLU A 194 5.75 10.62 13.58
N ASN A 195 4.43 10.77 13.61
CA ASN A 195 3.81 12.05 13.91
C ASN A 195 3.80 12.34 15.42
N GLU A 196 3.18 13.43 15.84
CA GLU A 196 3.02 13.85 17.24
C GLU A 196 2.27 12.83 18.13
N ASN A 197 1.49 11.93 17.54
CA ASN A 197 0.78 10.85 18.22
C ASN A 197 1.59 9.53 18.24
N HIS A 198 2.87 9.57 17.88
CA HIS A 198 3.73 8.39 17.72
C HIS A 198 3.14 7.35 16.76
N ILE A 199 2.60 7.82 15.64
CA ILE A 199 1.99 6.99 14.59
C ILE A 199 2.77 7.17 13.29
N ARG A 200 3.06 6.04 12.64
CA ARG A 200 3.68 5.97 11.32
C ARG A 200 2.60 5.87 10.25
N GLY A 201 2.33 6.96 9.54
CA GLY A 201 1.26 7.01 8.54
C GLY A 201 1.41 5.96 7.44
N TYR A 202 2.63 5.79 6.96
CA TYR A 202 2.98 4.86 5.87
C TYR A 202 3.63 3.55 6.34
N GLY A 203 3.40 3.15 7.60
CA GLY A 203 3.99 1.95 8.17
C GLY A 203 5.45 2.11 8.60
N LYS A 204 6.17 1.01 8.79
CA LYS A 204 7.58 1.02 9.17
C LYS A 204 8.47 1.49 8.02
N ARG A 205 9.70 1.88 8.37
CA ARG A 205 10.73 2.23 7.36
C ARG A 205 10.84 1.14 6.30
N ASP A 206 11.03 1.57 5.06
CA ASP A 206 11.23 0.73 3.88
C ASP A 206 10.00 -0.06 3.40
N MET A 207 8.83 0.13 4.00
CA MET A 207 7.58 -0.37 3.44
C MET A 207 7.23 0.37 2.16
N ARG A 208 6.73 -0.37 1.15
CA ARG A 208 6.42 0.19 -0.16
C ARG A 208 5.10 0.95 -0.14
N ILE A 209 5.08 2.11 -0.77
CA ILE A 209 3.88 2.87 -1.08
C ILE A 209 3.59 2.67 -2.57
N PHE A 210 2.51 1.96 -2.87
CA PHE A 210 2.02 1.72 -4.23
C PHE A 210 1.27 2.97 -4.67
N ASP A 211 1.84 3.71 -5.62
CA ASP A 211 1.31 4.98 -6.08
C ASP A 211 0.47 4.82 -7.36
N LEU A 212 -0.81 5.13 -7.26
CA LEU A 212 -1.79 4.98 -8.34
C LEU A 212 -2.09 6.31 -9.06
N GLY A 213 -1.31 7.35 -8.73
CA GLY A 213 -1.42 8.65 -9.38
C GLY A 213 -2.56 9.52 -8.82
N TRP A 214 -2.95 10.50 -9.62
CA TRP A 214 -4.03 11.42 -9.28
C TRP A 214 -5.38 10.83 -9.70
N ALA A 215 -6.32 10.80 -8.76
CA ALA A 215 -7.68 10.29 -8.97
C ALA A 215 -8.73 11.34 -8.59
N GLN A 216 -9.85 11.33 -9.31
CA GLN A 216 -11.04 12.08 -8.91
C GLN A 216 -11.75 11.34 -7.79
N ALA A 217 -11.96 12.02 -6.67
CA ALA A 217 -12.61 11.43 -5.50
C ALA A 217 -13.64 12.39 -4.89
N GLU A 218 -14.63 11.82 -4.24
CA GLU A 218 -15.64 12.57 -3.50
C GLU A 218 -15.03 13.14 -2.23
N ARG A 219 -15.18 14.44 -2.02
CA ARG A 219 -14.79 15.10 -0.78
C ARG A 219 -15.72 14.68 0.36
N GLY A 220 -15.15 14.15 1.41
CA GLY A 220 -15.89 13.78 2.62
C GLY A 220 -16.20 14.96 3.55
N TRP A 221 -15.96 16.20 3.14
CA TRP A 221 -16.08 17.41 3.98
C TRP A 221 -16.77 18.58 3.25
N GLY A 222 -17.15 19.60 4.03
CA GLY A 222 -17.78 20.81 3.54
C GLY A 222 -19.10 20.52 2.82
N LYS A 223 -19.26 21.04 1.61
CA LYS A 223 -20.44 20.80 0.76
C LYS A 223 -20.30 19.54 -0.12
N GLY A 224 -19.27 18.72 0.10
CA GLY A 224 -18.96 17.57 -0.76
C GLY A 224 -18.42 17.99 -2.13
N GLY A 225 -18.79 17.24 -3.17
CA GLY A 225 -18.33 17.44 -4.56
C GLY A 225 -17.05 16.65 -4.85
N ILE A 226 -16.59 16.70 -6.10
CA ILE A 226 -15.42 15.96 -6.58
C ILE A 226 -14.18 16.84 -6.56
N SER A 227 -13.04 16.27 -6.20
CA SER A 227 -11.74 16.92 -6.29
C SER A 227 -10.65 15.87 -6.53
N GLN A 228 -9.46 16.34 -6.92
CA GLN A 228 -8.31 15.46 -7.12
C GLN A 228 -7.65 15.12 -5.79
N MET A 229 -7.27 13.86 -5.63
CA MET A 229 -6.40 13.38 -4.56
C MET A 229 -5.28 12.49 -5.12
N ARG A 230 -4.14 12.45 -4.44
CA ARG A 230 -3.13 11.43 -4.73
C ARG A 230 -3.62 10.11 -4.16
N PHE A 231 -3.87 9.13 -5.02
CA PHE A 231 -4.41 7.84 -4.61
C PHE A 231 -3.29 6.82 -4.45
N GLN A 232 -3.20 6.23 -3.26
CA GLN A 232 -2.13 5.32 -2.89
C GLN A 232 -2.67 4.12 -2.10
N MET A 233 -1.94 3.01 -2.15
CA MET A 233 -2.11 1.88 -1.25
C MET A 233 -0.80 1.67 -0.48
N HIS A 234 -0.86 1.60 0.85
CA HIS A 234 0.32 1.52 1.71
C HIS A 234 0.03 0.81 3.03
N ALA A 235 1.08 0.36 3.70
CA ALA A 235 0.94 -0.14 5.07
C ALA A 235 0.46 0.97 6.02
N THR A 236 -0.26 0.59 7.06
CA THR A 236 -0.53 1.47 8.20
C THR A 236 0.46 1.17 9.34
N ASP A 237 0.41 1.97 10.43
CA ASP A 237 1.21 1.69 11.63
C ASP A 237 0.83 0.32 12.21
N PRO A 238 1.79 -0.65 12.26
CA PRO A 238 1.48 -2.01 12.68
C PRO A 238 1.18 -2.11 14.17
N ASP A 239 1.67 -1.17 14.98
CA ASP A 239 1.56 -1.20 16.42
C ASP A 239 0.31 -0.46 16.91
N ARG A 240 -0.11 0.60 16.21
CA ARG A 240 -1.18 1.52 16.60
C ARG A 240 -2.44 1.41 15.75
N LEU A 241 -2.32 1.40 14.43
CA LEU A 241 -3.46 1.51 13.50
C LEU A 241 -3.84 0.20 12.82
N GLU A 242 -2.91 -0.75 12.69
CA GLU A 242 -3.24 -2.03 12.07
C GLU A 242 -4.38 -2.78 12.79
N PRO A 243 -4.53 -2.70 14.13
CA PRO A 243 -5.69 -3.25 14.81
C PRO A 243 -7.04 -2.66 14.39
N LEU A 244 -7.05 -1.47 13.76
CA LEU A 244 -8.26 -0.80 13.26
C LEU A 244 -8.68 -1.23 11.86
N LEU A 245 -7.87 -1.98 11.13
CA LEU A 245 -8.24 -2.45 9.80
C LEU A 245 -9.56 -3.23 9.85
N GLY A 246 -10.44 -2.95 8.88
CA GLY A 246 -11.81 -3.44 8.83
C GLY A 246 -12.85 -2.34 9.03
N VAL A 247 -12.46 -1.09 9.32
CA VAL A 247 -13.34 0.09 9.30
C VAL A 247 -12.68 1.20 8.48
N ARG A 248 -13.49 2.15 7.99
CA ARG A 248 -12.98 3.36 7.33
C ARG A 248 -12.15 4.17 8.31
N HIS A 249 -10.88 4.40 7.98
CA HIS A 249 -9.93 5.11 8.85
C HIS A 249 -8.72 5.63 8.06
N SER A 250 -8.93 6.30 6.92
CA SER A 250 -7.87 6.98 6.17
C SER A 250 -8.40 8.29 5.59
N LYS A 251 -7.51 9.10 5.03
CA LYS A 251 -7.88 10.31 4.29
C LYS A 251 -8.32 10.04 2.84
N GLY A 252 -8.36 8.78 2.41
CA GLY A 252 -8.76 8.39 1.06
C GLY A 252 -7.94 7.25 0.49
N CYS A 253 -6.68 7.09 0.88
CA CYS A 253 -5.81 5.98 0.50
C CYS A 253 -6.31 4.64 1.04
N VAL A 254 -5.79 3.54 0.50
CA VAL A 254 -6.06 2.19 1.00
C VAL A 254 -4.95 1.79 1.97
N ARG A 255 -5.28 1.70 3.26
CA ARG A 255 -4.37 1.21 4.29
C ARG A 255 -4.47 -0.30 4.42
N ILE A 256 -3.34 -0.99 4.37
CA ILE A 256 -3.22 -2.45 4.43
C ILE A 256 -2.36 -2.89 5.62
N PRO A 257 -2.45 -4.17 6.06
CA PRO A 257 -1.51 -4.71 7.06
C PRO A 257 -0.07 -4.67 6.57
N ALA A 258 0.88 -4.50 7.48
CA ALA A 258 2.30 -4.54 7.19
C ALA A 258 2.73 -5.86 6.52
N SER A 259 2.20 -6.99 6.97
CA SER A 259 2.46 -8.30 6.37
C SER A 259 1.94 -8.43 4.94
N LEU A 260 0.77 -7.85 4.63
CA LEU A 260 0.26 -7.81 3.26
C LEU A 260 1.11 -6.90 2.37
N ASN A 261 1.55 -5.75 2.88
CA ASN A 261 2.45 -4.85 2.16
C ASN A 261 3.75 -5.57 1.77
N THR A 262 4.38 -6.24 2.73
CA THR A 262 5.58 -7.06 2.49
C THR A 262 5.32 -8.18 1.49
N PHE A 263 4.17 -8.84 1.56
CA PHE A 263 3.79 -9.89 0.63
C PHE A 263 3.65 -9.36 -0.81
N LEU A 264 2.91 -8.26 -1.01
CA LEU A 264 2.73 -7.64 -2.32
C LEU A 264 4.05 -7.19 -2.93
N ASP A 265 4.93 -6.58 -2.13
CA ASP A 265 6.24 -6.09 -2.52
C ASP A 265 7.22 -7.23 -2.83
N HIS A 266 7.32 -8.23 -1.95
CA HIS A 266 8.27 -9.34 -2.11
C HIS A 266 7.94 -10.24 -3.30
N TYR A 267 6.66 -10.50 -3.54
CA TYR A 267 6.19 -11.35 -4.65
C TYR A 267 5.83 -10.55 -5.91
N GLY A 268 6.05 -9.23 -5.92
CA GLY A 268 5.83 -8.38 -7.09
C GLY A 268 4.41 -8.51 -7.67
N ILE A 269 3.39 -8.62 -6.81
CA ILE A 269 2.01 -8.95 -7.24
C ILE A 269 1.45 -7.93 -8.21
N LEU A 270 1.91 -6.68 -8.13
CA LEU A 270 1.47 -5.55 -8.96
C LEU A 270 2.59 -5.02 -9.87
N ASP A 271 3.68 -5.76 -10.08
CA ASP A 271 4.91 -5.23 -10.67
C ASP A 271 5.08 -5.51 -12.17
N ALA A 272 4.02 -5.87 -12.90
CA ALA A 272 4.13 -6.16 -14.33
C ALA A 272 4.85 -5.04 -15.11
N GLU A 273 4.45 -3.78 -14.92
CA GLU A 273 5.04 -2.64 -15.63
C GLU A 273 6.43 -2.25 -15.09
N TYR A 274 6.70 -2.53 -13.80
CA TYR A 274 8.01 -2.32 -13.19
C TYR A 274 9.03 -3.34 -13.71
N GLU A 275 8.65 -4.61 -13.79
CA GLU A 275 9.51 -5.67 -14.32
C GLU A 275 9.76 -5.49 -15.84
N ALA A 276 8.75 -5.04 -16.60
CA ALA A 276 8.96 -4.69 -18.01
C ALA A 276 10.01 -3.58 -18.20
N LEU A 277 10.07 -2.60 -17.29
CA LEU A 277 11.14 -1.60 -17.29
C LEU A 277 12.50 -2.19 -16.93
N VAL A 278 12.58 -3.09 -15.96
CA VAL A 278 13.82 -3.78 -15.59
C VAL A 278 14.32 -4.60 -16.76
N ASP A 279 13.44 -5.34 -17.44
CA ASP A 279 13.77 -6.13 -18.64
C ASP A 279 14.27 -5.25 -19.78
N SER A 280 13.83 -3.99 -19.84
CA SER A 280 14.37 -2.99 -20.79
C SER A 280 15.74 -2.41 -20.39
N GLY A 281 16.35 -2.89 -19.30
CA GLY A 281 17.67 -2.48 -18.80
C GLY A 281 17.63 -1.29 -17.83
N LYS A 282 16.47 -0.93 -17.27
CA LYS A 282 16.37 0.12 -16.24
C LYS A 282 16.63 -0.47 -14.85
N SER A 283 17.35 0.29 -14.02
CA SER A 283 17.47 -0.02 -12.58
C SER A 283 16.47 0.82 -11.80
N LEU A 284 15.66 0.16 -10.99
CA LEU A 284 14.61 0.80 -10.19
C LEU A 284 14.89 0.61 -8.70
N TRP A 285 15.28 1.70 -8.03
CA TRP A 285 15.66 1.69 -6.60
C TRP A 285 14.51 1.23 -5.67
N VAL A 286 13.27 1.36 -6.13
CA VAL A 286 12.09 0.96 -5.36
C VAL A 286 11.92 -0.56 -5.30
N LEU A 287 12.47 -1.31 -6.23
CA LEU A 287 12.40 -2.76 -6.25
C LEU A 287 13.54 -3.36 -5.41
N LYS A 288 13.18 -4.22 -4.47
CA LYS A 288 14.16 -4.94 -3.64
C LYS A 288 14.90 -6.01 -4.45
N SER A 289 16.18 -6.21 -4.14
CA SER A 289 17.01 -7.21 -4.83
C SER A 289 16.64 -8.65 -4.47
N ASP A 290 16.02 -8.87 -3.30
CA ASP A 290 15.57 -10.17 -2.79
C ASP A 290 14.09 -10.48 -3.14
N ARG A 291 13.45 -9.65 -3.99
CA ARG A 291 12.09 -9.90 -4.46
C ARG A 291 12.01 -11.16 -5.32
N GLN A 292 10.89 -11.81 -5.30
CA GLN A 292 10.60 -12.95 -6.17
C GLN A 292 9.77 -12.49 -7.36
N ILE A 293 10.35 -12.53 -8.56
CA ILE A 293 9.68 -12.14 -9.79
C ILE A 293 8.64 -13.20 -10.14
N MET A 294 7.36 -12.80 -10.18
CA MET A 294 6.26 -13.67 -10.57
C MET A 294 5.93 -13.49 -12.05
N PRO A 295 5.88 -14.59 -12.83
CA PRO A 295 5.50 -14.51 -14.25
C PRO A 295 4.09 -13.95 -14.49
N TRP A 296 3.27 -13.93 -13.44
CA TRP A 296 1.86 -13.47 -13.48
C TRP A 296 1.66 -12.19 -12.67
N ALA A 297 2.71 -11.40 -12.49
CA ALA A 297 2.59 -10.07 -11.91
C ALA A 297 1.48 -9.30 -12.63
N GLY A 298 0.62 -8.68 -11.86
CA GLY A 298 -0.45 -7.84 -12.38
C GLY A 298 -0.08 -6.37 -12.37
N ARG A 299 -1.07 -5.56 -12.75
CA ARG A 299 -0.96 -4.10 -12.77
C ARG A 299 -2.21 -3.39 -12.30
N TYR A 300 -3.29 -4.09 -12.04
CA TYR A 300 -4.57 -3.45 -11.76
C TYR A 300 -5.00 -3.58 -10.31
N ILE A 301 -5.45 -2.43 -9.77
CA ILE A 301 -6.19 -2.33 -8.51
C ILE A 301 -7.61 -1.86 -8.84
N VAL A 302 -8.60 -2.67 -8.50
CA VAL A 302 -10.01 -2.42 -8.75
C VAL A 302 -10.70 -2.04 -7.44
N VAL A 303 -11.23 -0.84 -7.34
CA VAL A 303 -11.98 -0.40 -6.17
C VAL A 303 -13.48 -0.44 -6.45
N VAL A 304 -14.20 -1.20 -5.63
CA VAL A 304 -15.65 -1.36 -5.72
C VAL A 304 -16.33 -0.93 -4.41
N ASP A 305 -17.64 -0.75 -4.48
CA ASP A 305 -18.52 -0.66 -3.31
C ASP A 305 -19.61 -1.72 -3.45
N SER A 306 -19.63 -2.70 -2.56
CA SER A 306 -20.63 -3.76 -2.58
C SER A 306 -22.04 -3.30 -2.18
N ALA A 307 -22.19 -2.07 -1.74
CA ALA A 307 -23.44 -1.47 -1.26
C ALA A 307 -24.13 -2.29 -0.15
N ARG A 308 -23.37 -3.09 0.61
CA ARG A 308 -23.88 -3.93 1.69
C ARG A 308 -24.48 -3.07 2.80
N LYS A 309 -25.67 -3.45 3.24
CA LYS A 309 -26.40 -2.79 4.33
C LYS A 309 -26.00 -3.33 5.71
N ALA A 310 -25.43 -4.52 5.77
CA ALA A 310 -24.98 -5.17 6.99
C ALA A 310 -23.58 -5.78 6.81
N ARG A 311 -22.84 -5.85 7.90
CA ARG A 311 -21.50 -6.41 7.95
C ARG A 311 -21.57 -7.95 7.93
N PRO A 312 -20.92 -8.61 6.97
CA PRO A 312 -20.86 -10.06 6.96
C PRO A 312 -19.90 -10.58 8.04
N ALA A 313 -20.19 -11.76 8.57
CA ALA A 313 -19.36 -12.37 9.63
C ALA A 313 -17.89 -12.59 9.21
N TRP A 314 -17.62 -12.79 7.93
CA TRP A 314 -16.26 -13.00 7.41
C TRP A 314 -15.41 -11.71 7.34
N ALA A 315 -16.03 -10.52 7.47
CA ALA A 315 -15.34 -9.22 7.52
C ALA A 315 -15.60 -8.51 8.86
N PRO A 316 -15.07 -9.01 9.99
CA PRO A 316 -15.35 -8.47 11.32
C PRO A 316 -14.78 -7.05 11.47
N ALA A 317 -15.52 -6.20 12.18
CA ALA A 317 -15.00 -4.91 12.60
C ALA A 317 -14.12 -5.08 13.85
N PRO A 318 -13.08 -4.22 14.02
CA PRO A 318 -12.37 -4.14 15.29
C PRO A 318 -13.34 -3.79 16.43
N ASP A 319 -13.08 -4.35 17.60
CA ASP A 319 -13.92 -4.14 18.79
C ASP A 319 -13.85 -2.69 19.30
N ALA A 320 -14.78 -2.33 20.20
CA ALA A 320 -14.87 -0.98 20.73
C ALA A 320 -13.64 -0.60 21.57
N ARG A 321 -13.02 -1.58 22.29
CA ARG A 321 -11.82 -1.32 23.10
C ARG A 321 -10.63 -1.00 22.23
N THR A 322 -10.45 -1.72 21.14
CA THR A 322 -9.41 -1.47 20.15
C THR A 322 -9.58 -0.07 19.54
N ARG A 323 -10.81 0.30 19.16
CA ARG A 323 -11.08 1.64 18.61
C ARG A 323 -10.84 2.77 19.61
N ALA A 324 -11.17 2.57 20.89
CA ALA A 324 -10.96 3.55 21.93
C ALA A 324 -9.48 3.83 22.29
N LYS A 325 -8.54 2.96 21.87
CA LYS A 325 -7.11 3.15 22.12
C LYS A 325 -6.44 4.11 21.15
N VAL A 326 -7.11 4.46 20.06
CA VAL A 326 -6.54 5.33 19.04
C VAL A 326 -6.86 6.78 19.38
N PRO A 327 -5.83 7.65 19.45
CA PRO A 327 -6.03 9.07 19.72
C PRO A 327 -6.96 9.72 18.67
N ALA A 328 -7.69 10.76 19.08
CA ALA A 328 -8.39 11.61 18.13
C ALA A 328 -7.37 12.25 17.17
N GLY A 329 -7.69 12.29 15.87
CA GLY A 329 -6.79 12.81 14.85
C GLY A 329 -5.69 11.85 14.40
N ALA A 330 -5.61 10.63 14.93
CA ALA A 330 -4.61 9.63 14.55
C ALA A 330 -4.72 9.16 13.08
N ASP A 331 -5.84 9.39 12.44
CA ASP A 331 -6.09 9.14 11.02
C ASP A 331 -5.48 10.20 10.08
N THR A 332 -4.97 11.27 10.64
CA THR A 332 -4.26 12.34 9.90
C THR A 332 -2.78 12.04 9.68
N ALA A 333 -2.35 10.82 9.97
CA ALA A 333 -0.94 10.43 9.90
C ALA A 333 -0.42 10.17 8.47
N ASP A 334 -1.15 10.56 7.44
CA ASP A 334 -0.71 10.47 6.05
C ASP A 334 0.01 11.74 5.62
#